data_dfed36b4b979a28ae2bed063d6269c39
#
_entry.id   dfed36b4b979a28ae2bed063d6269c39
#
_cell.length_a   1.000
_cell.length_b   1.000
_cell.length_c   1.000
_cell.angle_alpha   90.00
_cell.angle_beta   90.00
_cell.angle_gamma   90.00
#
_symmetry.space_group_name_H-M   'P 1'
#
loop_
_entity.id
_entity.type
_entity.pdbx_description
1 polymer ?
#
loop_
_entity_poly.entity_id
_entity_poly.type
_entity_poly.pdbx_seq_one_letter_code
_entity_poly.pdbx_strand_id
1 'polypeptide(L)'
;MPLIESLGIESVMVEDPYENYESQNSIVDPAIFDKYVEKVRRLMESHIYHDGKSLKEFEIIANDIVHDINDMPYDVIVDIKERNSDLYEHTVMVTLLSVLVARKLKLDEKRKYNIAVGCLLHDIGLRFIVTRYKNRDFSNANPAELFEYKKHTILGYSALDEESWIAP
;
A
#
# COMPACT_ATOMS: atom_id res chain seq x y z
N MET A 1 27.05 -1.38 -18.98
CA MET A 1 27.98 -0.37 -18.51
C MET A 1 29.43 -0.55 -19.03
N PRO A 2 29.97 -1.74 -19.32
CA PRO A 2 31.37 -1.88 -19.80
C PRO A 2 31.69 -1.11 -21.08
N LEU A 3 30.71 -0.81 -21.92
CA LEU A 3 30.91 -0.13 -23.19
C LEU A 3 31.20 1.37 -23.03
N ILE A 4 30.64 2.01 -22.02
CA ILE A 4 30.83 3.45 -21.74
C ILE A 4 32.22 3.70 -21.16
N GLU A 5 32.65 2.83 -20.24
CA GLU A 5 33.98 2.91 -19.64
C GLU A 5 35.09 2.69 -20.68
N SER A 6 34.87 1.80 -21.67
CA SER A 6 35.83 1.54 -22.75
C SER A 6 36.01 2.72 -23.72
N LEU A 7 35.09 3.68 -23.72
CA LEU A 7 35.12 4.89 -24.53
C LEU A 7 35.76 6.09 -23.79
N GLY A 8 36.24 5.91 -22.56
CA GLY A 8 36.81 6.96 -21.76
C GLY A 8 35.81 8.04 -21.31
N ILE A 9 34.54 7.71 -21.27
CA ILE A 9 33.47 8.61 -20.83
C ILE A 9 33.36 8.52 -19.32
N GLU A 10 33.78 9.55 -18.62
CA GLU A 10 33.77 9.62 -17.14
C GLU A 10 32.39 9.93 -16.56
N SER A 11 31.53 10.61 -17.33
CA SER A 11 30.16 10.91 -16.91
C SER A 11 29.24 11.05 -18.10
N VAL A 12 28.00 10.64 -17.94
CA VAL A 12 26.93 10.82 -18.93
C VAL A 12 25.83 11.65 -18.27
N MET A 13 25.52 12.81 -18.85
CA MET A 13 24.38 13.59 -18.44
C MET A 13 23.15 13.01 -19.15
N VAL A 14 22.23 12.49 -18.39
CA VAL A 14 20.91 12.05 -18.90
C VAL A 14 19.94 13.18 -18.62
N GLU A 15 19.41 13.81 -19.69
CA GLU A 15 18.28 14.69 -19.53
C GLU A 15 17.09 13.84 -19.06
N ASP A 16 16.64 14.08 -17.83
CA ASP A 16 15.38 13.54 -17.36
C ASP A 16 14.26 14.41 -17.94
N PRO A 17 13.46 13.89 -18.88
CA PRO A 17 12.36 14.68 -19.45
C PRO A 17 11.33 15.11 -18.38
N TYR A 18 11.45 14.59 -17.17
CA TYR A 18 10.59 14.88 -16.03
C TYR A 18 11.25 15.74 -14.95
N GLU A 19 12.52 16.20 -15.15
CA GLU A 19 13.26 17.01 -14.16
C GLU A 19 12.53 18.33 -13.79
N ASN A 20 11.74 18.87 -14.72
CA ASN A 20 10.92 20.07 -14.51
C ASN A 20 9.45 19.76 -14.21
N TYR A 21 9.11 18.48 -14.05
CA TYR A 21 7.78 18.12 -13.59
C TYR A 21 7.73 18.38 -12.08
N GLU A 22 7.33 19.60 -11.72
CA GLU A 22 6.87 19.82 -10.35
C GLU A 22 5.79 18.80 -10.08
N SER A 23 6.10 17.82 -9.21
CA SER A 23 5.18 16.77 -8.85
C SER A 23 4.03 17.34 -8.01
N GLN A 24 3.15 18.10 -8.68
CA GLN A 24 1.88 18.54 -8.11
C GLN A 24 0.89 17.38 -7.99
N ASN A 25 1.25 16.22 -8.54
CA ASN A 25 0.34 15.10 -8.60
C ASN A 25 0.76 14.04 -7.59
N SER A 26 0.21 14.15 -6.39
CA SER A 26 0.02 12.93 -5.58
C SER A 26 -0.82 11.95 -6.42
N ILE A 27 -0.65 10.64 -6.20
CA ILE A 27 -1.38 9.56 -6.92
C ILE A 27 -2.88 9.83 -6.94
N VAL A 28 -3.36 10.43 -5.89
CA VAL A 28 -4.75 10.81 -5.62
C VAL A 28 -4.70 12.19 -5.00
N ASP A 29 -5.73 12.98 -5.19
CA ASP A 29 -5.94 14.21 -4.44
C ASP A 29 -5.61 13.95 -2.96
N PRO A 30 -4.75 14.75 -2.32
CA PRO A 30 -4.39 14.58 -0.92
C PRO A 30 -5.60 14.41 0.00
N ALA A 31 -6.70 15.13 -0.27
CA ALA A 31 -7.93 15.03 0.49
C ALA A 31 -8.60 13.63 0.36
N ILE A 32 -8.50 13.01 -0.81
CA ILE A 32 -9.01 11.65 -1.04
C ILE A 32 -8.11 10.64 -0.34
N PHE A 33 -6.78 10.82 -0.40
CA PHE A 33 -5.82 9.97 0.31
C PHE A 33 -6.06 10.01 1.81
N ASP A 34 -6.12 11.19 2.40
CA ASP A 34 -6.34 11.38 3.84
C ASP A 34 -7.69 10.79 4.30
N LYS A 35 -8.73 10.93 3.48
CA LYS A 35 -10.05 10.29 3.71
C LYS A 35 -9.95 8.77 3.83
N TYR A 36 -9.16 8.11 2.95
CA TYR A 36 -8.97 6.67 3.03
C TYR A 36 -8.10 6.26 4.21
N VAL A 37 -7.04 7.01 4.50
CA VAL A 37 -6.19 6.77 5.67
C VAL A 37 -7.03 6.81 6.96
N GLU A 38 -7.87 7.81 7.12
CA GLU A 38 -8.73 7.95 8.30
C GLU A 38 -9.78 6.80 8.38
N LYS A 39 -10.40 6.42 7.26
CA LYS A 39 -11.32 5.26 7.22
C LYS A 39 -10.63 3.97 7.65
N VAL A 40 -9.45 3.68 7.07
CA VAL A 40 -8.67 2.47 7.37
C VAL A 40 -8.21 2.48 8.84
N ARG A 41 -7.68 3.60 9.32
CA ARG A 41 -7.29 3.79 10.73
C ARG A 41 -8.43 3.45 11.66
N ARG A 42 -9.57 4.10 11.48
CA ARG A 42 -10.76 3.92 12.32
C ARG A 42 -11.23 2.46 12.33
N LEU A 43 -11.26 1.79 11.17
CA LEU A 43 -11.67 0.38 11.11
C LEU A 43 -10.65 -0.53 11.80
N MET A 44 -9.38 -0.34 11.53
CA MET A 44 -8.33 -1.13 12.18
C MET A 44 -8.32 -0.93 13.70
N GLU A 45 -8.47 0.27 14.20
CA GLU A 45 -8.49 0.58 15.63
C GLU A 45 -9.78 0.09 16.32
N SER A 46 -10.93 0.26 15.67
CA SER A 46 -12.21 -0.19 16.25
C SER A 46 -12.28 -1.71 16.40
N HIS A 47 -11.66 -2.45 15.51
CA HIS A 47 -11.65 -3.92 15.57
C HIS A 47 -10.85 -4.46 16.76
N ILE A 48 -9.82 -3.73 17.25
CA ILE A 48 -9.05 -4.14 18.45
C ILE A 48 -9.92 -4.11 19.71
N TYR A 49 -10.84 -3.16 19.80
CA TYR A 49 -11.58 -2.87 21.02
C TYR A 49 -12.99 -3.45 21.06
N HIS A 50 -13.48 -4.00 19.95
CA HIS A 50 -14.85 -4.51 19.85
C HIS A 50 -14.86 -5.91 19.24
N ASP A 51 -14.93 -6.91 20.09
CA ASP A 51 -15.19 -8.29 19.68
C ASP A 51 -16.44 -8.35 18.79
N GLY A 52 -16.26 -8.82 17.54
CA GLY A 52 -17.35 -9.20 16.66
C GLY A 52 -17.79 -8.16 15.62
N LYS A 53 -17.10 -7.02 15.42
CA LYS A 53 -17.29 -6.24 14.19
C LYS A 53 -16.51 -6.90 13.07
N SER A 54 -17.23 -7.40 12.10
CA SER A 54 -16.70 -7.95 10.86
C SER A 54 -15.79 -6.94 10.16
N LEU A 55 -14.66 -7.41 9.65
CA LEU A 55 -13.79 -6.64 8.75
C LEU A 55 -14.48 -6.32 7.42
N LYS A 56 -15.74 -6.71 7.27
CA LYS A 56 -16.54 -6.53 6.06
C LYS A 56 -16.65 -5.07 5.59
N GLU A 57 -16.50 -4.09 6.49
CA GLU A 57 -16.47 -2.68 6.08
C GLU A 57 -15.29 -2.35 5.15
N PHE A 58 -14.23 -3.18 5.12
CA PHE A 58 -13.16 -3.05 4.14
C PHE A 58 -13.61 -3.32 2.70
N GLU A 59 -14.70 -4.10 2.48
CA GLU A 59 -15.31 -4.24 1.16
C GLU A 59 -15.75 -2.89 0.58
N ILE A 60 -16.35 -2.03 1.43
CA ILE A 60 -16.80 -0.70 1.01
C ILE A 60 -15.61 0.15 0.60
N ILE A 61 -14.54 0.14 1.40
CA ILE A 61 -13.32 0.91 1.09
C ILE A 61 -12.68 0.37 -0.20
N ALA A 62 -12.61 -0.94 -0.39
CA ALA A 62 -12.05 -1.54 -1.59
C ALA A 62 -12.83 -1.14 -2.85
N ASN A 63 -14.16 -1.19 -2.78
CA ASN A 63 -15.02 -0.76 -3.89
C ASN A 63 -14.88 0.74 -4.18
N ASP A 64 -14.87 1.58 -3.13
CA ASP A 64 -14.69 3.03 -3.28
C ASP A 64 -13.35 3.34 -3.98
N ILE A 65 -12.24 2.68 -3.55
CA ILE A 65 -10.91 2.87 -4.16
C ILE A 65 -10.90 2.42 -5.62
N VAL A 66 -11.49 1.27 -5.94
CA VAL A 66 -11.54 0.77 -7.34
C VAL A 66 -12.33 1.74 -8.21
N HIS A 67 -13.46 2.27 -7.70
CA HIS A 67 -14.27 3.24 -8.40
C HIS A 67 -13.49 4.54 -8.64
N ASP A 68 -12.92 5.14 -7.60
CA ASP A 68 -12.18 6.39 -7.70
C ASP A 68 -10.99 6.27 -8.65
N ILE A 69 -10.25 5.14 -8.61
CA ILE A 69 -9.13 4.88 -9.54
C ILE A 69 -9.63 4.71 -10.98
N ASN A 70 -10.79 4.09 -11.20
CA ASN A 70 -11.34 3.95 -12.56
C ASN A 70 -11.73 5.29 -13.17
N ASP A 71 -12.19 6.23 -12.36
CA ASP A 71 -12.63 7.57 -12.80
C ASP A 71 -11.47 8.55 -13.03
N MET A 72 -10.26 8.20 -12.57
CA MET A 72 -9.07 9.03 -12.80
C MET A 72 -8.68 9.13 -14.28
N PRO A 73 -8.02 10.22 -14.72
CA PRO A 73 -7.37 10.28 -16.03
C PRO A 73 -6.41 9.10 -16.25
N TYR A 74 -6.28 8.64 -17.51
CA TYR A 74 -5.49 7.44 -17.83
C TYR A 74 -3.97 7.65 -17.78
N ASP A 75 -3.54 8.89 -17.83
CA ASP A 75 -2.15 9.36 -17.93
C ASP A 75 -1.60 9.92 -16.61
N VAL A 76 -2.20 9.51 -15.49
CA VAL A 76 -1.71 9.90 -14.16
C VAL A 76 -0.27 9.42 -13.96
N ILE A 77 0.62 10.36 -13.71
CA ILE A 77 2.01 10.10 -13.29
C ILE A 77 2.01 9.94 -11.78
N VAL A 78 2.56 8.81 -11.34
CA VAL A 78 2.63 8.46 -9.92
C VAL A 78 4.02 8.79 -9.41
N ASP A 79 4.12 9.75 -8.51
CA ASP A 79 5.36 10.00 -7.77
C ASP A 79 5.47 9.02 -6.59
N ILE A 80 6.36 8.04 -6.74
CA ILE A 80 6.65 7.03 -5.71
C ILE A 80 7.80 7.56 -4.84
N LYS A 81 7.62 8.70 -4.18
CA LYS A 81 8.60 9.13 -3.18
C LYS A 81 8.45 8.30 -1.92
N GLU A 82 9.59 7.80 -1.46
CA GLU A 82 9.69 7.14 -0.17
C GLU A 82 9.24 8.12 0.92
N ARG A 83 8.15 7.81 1.60
CA ARG A 83 7.64 8.59 2.72
C ARG A 83 7.76 7.74 3.98
N ASN A 84 8.18 8.35 5.06
CA ASN A 84 8.01 7.78 6.40
C ASN A 84 6.51 7.74 6.69
N SER A 85 5.88 6.62 6.36
CA SER A 85 4.44 6.42 6.52
C SER A 85 4.14 5.50 7.70
N ASP A 86 3.05 5.79 8.41
CA ASP A 86 2.53 4.86 9.38
C ASP A 86 1.89 3.63 8.69
N LEU A 87 1.40 2.67 9.48
CA LEU A 87 0.76 1.46 8.96
C LEU A 87 -0.43 1.79 8.04
N TYR A 88 -1.22 2.79 8.40
CA TYR A 88 -2.47 3.11 7.69
C TYR A 88 -2.19 3.82 6.37
N GLU A 89 -1.29 4.80 6.39
CA GLU A 89 -0.81 5.49 5.17
C GLU A 89 -0.17 4.50 4.20
N HIS A 90 0.67 3.60 4.72
CA HIS A 90 1.27 2.55 3.90
C HIS A 90 0.21 1.65 3.27
N THR A 91 -0.73 1.15 4.07
CA THR A 91 -1.81 0.28 3.60
C THR A 91 -2.61 0.92 2.47
N VAL A 92 -2.99 2.19 2.64
CA VAL A 92 -3.72 2.94 1.61
C VAL A 92 -2.85 3.15 0.37
N MET A 93 -1.59 3.54 0.53
CA MET A 93 -0.68 3.78 -0.59
C MET A 93 -0.46 2.51 -1.42
N VAL A 94 -0.19 1.37 -0.77
CA VAL A 94 -0.04 0.07 -1.45
C VAL A 94 -1.30 -0.28 -2.20
N THR A 95 -2.49 -0.06 -1.61
CA THR A 95 -3.76 -0.37 -2.24
C THR A 95 -3.99 0.48 -3.49
N LEU A 96 -3.84 1.80 -3.38
CA LEU A 96 -4.04 2.73 -4.50
C LEU A 96 -3.09 2.40 -5.67
N LEU A 97 -1.80 2.18 -5.37
CA LEU A 97 -0.81 1.81 -6.38
C LEU A 97 -1.14 0.49 -7.06
N SER A 98 -1.51 -0.52 -6.29
CA SER A 98 -1.81 -1.85 -6.82
C SER A 98 -3.05 -1.83 -7.72
N VAL A 99 -4.11 -1.11 -7.34
CA VAL A 99 -5.31 -0.95 -8.15
C VAL A 99 -5.02 -0.14 -9.42
N LEU A 100 -4.18 0.91 -9.33
CA LEU A 100 -3.76 1.68 -10.49
C LEU A 100 -2.98 0.81 -11.49
N VAL A 101 -2.06 -0.03 -11.01
CA VAL A 101 -1.34 -1.00 -11.86
C VAL A 101 -2.32 -2.00 -12.47
N ALA A 102 -3.25 -2.54 -11.69
CA ALA A 102 -4.28 -3.48 -12.17
C ALA A 102 -5.15 -2.85 -13.28
N ARG A 103 -5.51 -1.56 -13.14
CA ARG A 103 -6.20 -0.80 -14.17
C ARG A 103 -5.35 -0.65 -15.44
N LYS A 104 -4.06 -0.29 -15.31
CA LYS A 104 -3.14 -0.18 -16.46
C LYS A 104 -2.97 -1.52 -17.18
N LEU A 105 -3.02 -2.64 -16.45
CA LEU A 105 -3.01 -3.99 -16.99
C LEU A 105 -4.38 -4.44 -17.53
N LYS A 106 -5.39 -3.57 -17.48
CA LYS A 106 -6.76 -3.84 -17.95
C LYS A 106 -7.41 -5.07 -17.30
N LEU A 107 -7.12 -5.30 -16.02
CA LEU A 107 -7.78 -6.36 -15.27
C LEU A 107 -9.27 -6.03 -15.10
N ASP A 108 -10.09 -7.09 -15.02
CA ASP A 108 -11.53 -6.94 -14.76
C ASP A 108 -11.81 -6.40 -13.33
N GLU A 109 -13.04 -5.92 -13.12
CA GLU A 109 -13.44 -5.29 -11.86
C GLU A 109 -13.29 -6.24 -10.67
N LYS A 110 -13.60 -7.53 -10.85
CA LYS A 110 -13.48 -8.52 -9.78
C LYS A 110 -12.03 -8.70 -9.33
N ARG A 111 -11.09 -8.73 -10.27
CA ARG A 111 -9.66 -8.83 -9.96
C ARG A 111 -9.14 -7.57 -9.29
N LYS A 112 -9.55 -6.39 -9.78
CA LYS A 112 -9.19 -5.11 -9.14
C LYS A 112 -9.69 -5.05 -7.71
N TYR A 113 -10.94 -5.45 -7.48
CA TYR A 113 -11.52 -5.55 -6.15
C TYR A 113 -10.76 -6.51 -5.25
N ASN A 114 -10.45 -7.73 -5.70
CA ASN A 114 -9.70 -8.70 -4.91
C ASN A 114 -8.29 -8.20 -4.56
N ILE A 115 -7.63 -7.49 -5.49
CA ILE A 115 -6.34 -6.84 -5.24
C ILE A 115 -6.49 -5.76 -4.17
N ALA A 116 -7.52 -4.92 -4.26
CA ALA A 116 -7.77 -3.88 -3.25
C ALA A 116 -7.99 -4.48 -1.86
N VAL A 117 -8.83 -5.51 -1.74
CA VAL A 117 -9.07 -6.23 -0.47
C VAL A 117 -7.78 -6.82 0.08
N GLY A 118 -7.02 -7.55 -0.76
CA GLY A 118 -5.75 -8.15 -0.34
C GLY A 118 -4.74 -7.10 0.15
N CYS A 119 -4.62 -5.97 -0.56
CA CYS A 119 -3.74 -4.87 -0.16
C CYS A 119 -4.20 -4.15 1.12
N LEU A 120 -5.51 -3.97 1.33
CA LEU A 120 -6.03 -3.37 2.56
C LEU A 120 -5.78 -4.24 3.79
N LEU A 121 -5.73 -5.55 3.63
CA LEU A 121 -5.63 -6.51 4.73
C LEU A 121 -4.25 -7.14 4.90
N HIS A 122 -3.30 -6.92 3.97
CA HIS A 122 -2.01 -7.63 3.94
C HIS A 122 -1.20 -7.55 5.24
N ASP A 123 -1.25 -6.42 5.90
CA ASP A 123 -0.50 -6.12 7.12
C ASP A 123 -1.38 -6.02 8.38
N ILE A 124 -2.63 -6.52 8.32
CA ILE A 124 -3.57 -6.41 9.45
C ILE A 124 -3.01 -7.04 10.72
N GLY A 125 -2.17 -8.04 10.60
CA GLY A 125 -1.52 -8.72 11.74
C GLY A 125 -0.53 -7.86 12.50
N LEU A 126 0.00 -6.78 11.90
CA LEU A 126 0.90 -5.83 12.59
C LEU A 126 0.23 -5.14 13.78
N ARG A 127 -1.08 -5.11 13.83
CA ARG A 127 -1.86 -4.54 14.95
C ARG A 127 -1.72 -5.33 16.24
N PHE A 128 -1.40 -6.61 16.14
CA PHE A 128 -1.27 -7.51 17.28
C PHE A 128 0.17 -7.63 17.79
N ILE A 129 1.10 -6.87 17.20
CA ILE A 129 2.50 -6.90 17.57
C ILE A 129 2.93 -5.54 18.11
N VAL A 130 3.68 -5.56 19.23
CA VAL A 130 4.39 -4.39 19.71
C VAL A 130 5.72 -4.33 18.96
N THR A 131 5.75 -3.58 17.85
CA THR A 131 6.98 -3.40 17.09
C THR A 131 7.54 -1.99 17.25
N ARG A 132 8.87 -1.90 17.32
CA ARG A 132 9.60 -0.62 17.29
C ARG A 132 9.74 -0.08 15.86
N TYR A 133 9.51 -0.94 14.86
CA TYR A 133 9.71 -0.64 13.43
C TYR A 133 8.47 -0.01 12.82
N LYS A 134 8.06 1.17 13.33
CA LYS A 134 6.91 1.91 12.79
C LYS A 134 7.07 2.24 11.30
N ASN A 135 8.32 2.46 10.86
CA ASN A 135 8.64 2.88 9.49
C ASN A 135 9.34 1.77 8.67
N ARG A 136 9.25 0.50 9.12
CA ARG A 136 9.86 -0.66 8.44
C ARG A 136 11.38 -0.57 8.23
N ASP A 137 12.06 0.26 8.99
CA ASP A 137 13.51 0.26 9.03
C ASP A 137 14.02 -0.92 9.88
N PHE A 138 14.52 -1.95 9.19
CA PHE A 138 15.06 -3.14 9.80
C PHE A 138 16.61 -3.13 9.84
N SER A 139 17.24 -2.02 9.45
CA SER A 139 18.71 -1.93 9.36
C SER A 139 19.43 -2.26 10.67
N ASN A 140 18.79 -2.00 11.81
CA ASN A 140 19.32 -2.27 13.14
C ASN A 140 18.55 -3.37 13.89
N ALA A 141 17.69 -4.13 13.22
CA ALA A 141 16.89 -5.17 13.85
C ALA A 141 17.73 -6.43 14.12
N ASN A 142 17.69 -6.93 15.34
CA ASN A 142 18.29 -8.23 15.65
C ASN A 142 17.38 -9.40 15.19
N PRO A 143 17.90 -10.65 15.12
CA PRO A 143 17.13 -11.82 14.66
C PRO A 143 15.85 -12.08 15.46
N ALA A 144 15.85 -11.80 16.77
CA ALA A 144 14.66 -12.02 17.60
C ALA A 144 13.58 -11.00 17.28
N GLU A 145 13.94 -9.74 17.06
CA GLU A 145 13.02 -8.68 16.66
C GLU A 145 12.42 -8.95 15.27
N LEU A 146 13.24 -9.42 14.32
CA LEU A 146 12.76 -9.84 12.99
C LEU A 146 11.81 -11.03 13.08
N PHE A 147 12.07 -11.98 13.98
CA PHE A 147 11.18 -13.11 14.23
C PHE A 147 9.84 -12.63 14.78
N GLU A 148 9.85 -11.76 15.78
CA GLU A 148 8.62 -11.17 16.33
C GLU A 148 7.84 -10.41 15.24
N TYR A 149 8.51 -9.59 14.43
CA TYR A 149 7.86 -8.90 13.34
C TYR A 149 7.19 -9.86 12.35
N LYS A 150 7.86 -10.96 11.96
CA LYS A 150 7.30 -11.95 11.03
C LYS A 150 6.04 -12.63 11.54
N LYS A 151 5.76 -12.62 12.83
CA LYS A 151 4.52 -13.19 13.38
C LYS A 151 3.27 -12.49 12.87
N HIS A 152 3.37 -11.25 12.35
CA HIS A 152 2.21 -10.56 11.79
C HIS A 152 1.51 -11.35 10.69
N THR A 153 2.24 -12.16 9.91
CA THR A 153 1.65 -12.98 8.84
C THR A 153 0.71 -14.05 9.40
N ILE A 154 1.11 -14.72 10.47
CA ILE A 154 0.29 -15.75 11.14
C ILE A 154 -0.88 -15.10 11.88
N LEU A 155 -0.63 -13.99 12.56
CA LEU A 155 -1.66 -13.23 13.27
C LEU A 155 -2.69 -12.63 12.31
N GLY A 156 -2.23 -12.13 11.16
CA GLY A 156 -3.10 -11.67 10.09
C GLY A 156 -3.97 -12.78 9.53
N TYR A 157 -3.37 -13.93 9.22
CA TYR A 157 -4.11 -15.11 8.78
C TYR A 157 -5.20 -15.49 9.80
N SER A 158 -4.83 -15.60 11.08
CA SER A 158 -5.79 -15.96 12.14
C SER A 158 -6.93 -14.95 12.28
N ALA A 159 -6.67 -13.67 12.04
CA ALA A 159 -7.69 -12.63 12.08
C ALA A 159 -8.65 -12.69 10.89
N LEU A 160 -8.23 -13.28 9.77
CA LEU A 160 -9.00 -13.34 8.52
C LEU A 160 -9.65 -14.70 8.26
N ASP A 161 -9.22 -15.75 8.95
CA ASP A 161 -9.65 -17.13 8.70
C ASP A 161 -11.16 -17.34 8.89
N GLU A 162 -11.80 -16.56 9.76
CA GLU A 162 -13.24 -16.62 10.01
C GLU A 162 -14.08 -15.70 9.10
N GLU A 163 -13.43 -14.90 8.26
CA GLU A 163 -14.10 -13.91 7.41
C GLU A 163 -14.55 -14.52 6.09
N SER A 164 -15.76 -15.05 6.04
CA SER A 164 -16.33 -15.78 4.90
C SER A 164 -16.48 -14.98 3.59
N TRP A 165 -16.36 -13.65 3.65
CA TRP A 165 -16.45 -12.78 2.49
C TRP A 165 -15.12 -12.60 1.74
N ILE A 166 -14.01 -13.00 2.35
CA ILE A 166 -12.69 -12.95 1.73
C ILE A 166 -12.56 -14.20 0.83
N ALA A 167 -12.24 -13.97 -0.44
CA ALA A 167 -11.98 -15.08 -1.37
C ALA A 167 -10.72 -15.86 -0.93
N PRO A 168 -10.74 -17.19 -0.99
CA PRO A 168 -9.58 -18.03 -0.71
C PRO A 168 -8.45 -17.83 -1.71
#